data_ac2ea5c439ccb41d4ab145b221b988d6
#
_entry.id   ac2ea5c439ccb41d4ab145b221b988d6
#
_cell.length_a   1.000
_cell.length_b   1.000
_cell.length_c   1.000
_cell.angle_alpha   90.00
_cell.angle_beta   90.00
_cell.angle_gamma   90.00
#
_symmetry.space_group_name_H-M   'P 1'
#
loop_
_entity.id
_entity.type
_entity.pdbx_description
1 polymer ?
#
loop_
_entity_poly.entity_id
_entity_poly.type
_entity_poly.pdbx_seq_one_letter_code
_entity_poly.pdbx_strand_id
1 'polypeptide(L)'
;YGREMLRWAAEQPIVPSPGEKNSFEYIPLGVGAIIPPWNFPLAIMAGMTTAAVVAGNTVVLKPSSDSPTIAAKFMEIVEEAGLPPGVVNFISGSAKTGEAMVTHPKTRFISFTGSKGVGLHINEEAAKTREGQIWIKRVVAEMGGKDAIVVADDAADLDAVATGVVQAAFGFQGQKCSACSRLIV
;
A
#
# COMPACT_ATOMS: atom_id res chain seq x y z
N TYR A 1 1.80 3.91 -11.90
CA TYR A 1 2.98 3.46 -11.14
C TYR A 1 4.06 2.85 -12.05
N GLY A 2 3.75 1.81 -12.87
CA GLY A 2 4.76 1.09 -13.65
C GLY A 2 5.61 1.98 -14.56
N ARG A 3 5.00 2.89 -15.30
CA ARG A 3 5.73 3.84 -16.17
C ARG A 3 6.64 4.78 -15.38
N GLU A 4 6.18 5.28 -14.25
CA GLU A 4 6.97 6.17 -13.40
C GLU A 4 8.15 5.41 -12.76
N MET A 5 7.94 4.18 -12.32
CA MET A 5 9.02 3.36 -11.76
C MET A 5 10.11 3.07 -12.80
N LEU A 6 9.73 2.75 -14.04
CA LEU A 6 10.69 2.53 -15.14
C LEU A 6 11.45 3.81 -15.49
N ARG A 7 10.78 4.96 -15.50
CA ARG A 7 11.41 6.25 -15.73
C ARG A 7 12.42 6.60 -14.62
N TRP A 8 12.02 6.44 -13.36
CA TRP A 8 12.89 6.76 -12.23
C TRP A 8 14.07 5.81 -12.10
N ALA A 9 13.93 4.55 -12.50
CA ALA A 9 15.04 3.60 -12.52
C ALA A 9 16.13 3.99 -13.55
N ALA A 10 15.74 4.68 -14.64
CA ALA A 10 16.66 5.05 -15.72
C ALA A 10 17.37 6.40 -15.49
N GLU A 11 16.83 7.29 -14.68
CA GLU A 11 17.24 8.71 -14.57
C GLU A 11 17.68 9.09 -13.16
N GLN A 12 18.72 8.46 -12.61
CA GLN A 12 19.26 8.90 -11.32
C GLN A 12 20.45 9.85 -11.55
N PRO A 13 20.31 11.16 -11.21
CA PRO A 13 21.41 12.08 -11.31
C PRO A 13 22.46 11.76 -10.24
N ILE A 14 23.67 11.48 -10.67
CA ILE A 14 24.81 11.27 -9.80
C ILE A 14 25.83 12.37 -10.07
N VAL A 15 26.35 12.98 -9.01
CA VAL A 15 27.48 13.89 -9.09
C VAL A 15 28.73 13.12 -8.67
N PRO A 16 29.52 12.60 -9.64
CA PRO A 16 30.73 11.84 -9.31
C PRO A 16 31.83 12.76 -8.79
N SER A 17 32.67 12.27 -7.90
CA SER A 17 33.91 12.93 -7.53
C SER A 17 34.91 12.87 -8.69
N PRO A 18 35.84 13.89 -8.82
CA PRO A 18 36.84 13.85 -9.86
C PRO A 18 37.67 12.57 -9.86
N GLY A 19 37.71 11.88 -11.02
CA GLY A 19 38.45 10.64 -11.17
C GLY A 19 37.66 9.37 -10.83
N GLU A 20 36.41 9.49 -10.38
CA GLU A 20 35.52 8.35 -10.08
C GLU A 20 34.48 8.14 -11.17
N LYS A 21 34.07 6.87 -11.35
CA LYS A 21 32.90 6.46 -12.13
C LYS A 21 31.90 5.87 -11.18
N ASN A 22 30.81 6.58 -10.91
CA ASN A 22 29.77 6.16 -9.97
C ASN A 22 28.50 5.77 -10.73
N SER A 23 27.81 4.73 -10.27
CA SER A 23 26.49 4.35 -10.74
C SER A 23 25.53 4.25 -9.55
N PHE A 24 24.27 4.56 -9.78
CA PHE A 24 23.19 4.36 -8.82
C PHE A 24 22.12 3.51 -9.46
N GLU A 25 21.77 2.43 -8.81
CA GLU A 25 20.77 1.49 -9.32
C GLU A 25 19.74 1.17 -8.24
N TYR A 26 18.46 1.11 -8.64
CA TYR A 26 17.42 0.55 -7.78
C TYR A 26 17.42 -0.97 -7.89
N ILE A 27 17.49 -1.63 -6.75
CA ILE A 27 17.39 -3.10 -6.64
C ILE A 27 16.12 -3.51 -5.89
N PRO A 28 15.52 -4.67 -6.22
CA PRO A 28 14.40 -5.20 -5.45
C PRO A 28 14.80 -5.46 -4.00
N LEU A 29 13.88 -5.24 -3.08
CA LEU A 29 14.07 -5.55 -1.67
C LEU A 29 14.01 -7.05 -1.39
N GLY A 30 13.13 -7.77 -2.08
CA GLY A 30 12.87 -9.20 -1.89
C GLY A 30 11.40 -9.47 -1.59
N VAL A 31 11.09 -10.25 -0.54
CA VAL A 31 9.73 -10.67 -0.23
C VAL A 31 8.99 -9.60 0.58
N GLY A 32 7.83 -9.16 0.09
CA GLY A 32 6.93 -8.24 0.77
C GLY A 32 5.66 -8.90 1.31
N ALA A 33 5.16 -8.40 2.43
CA ALA A 33 3.83 -8.71 2.95
C ALA A 33 2.84 -7.62 2.52
N ILE A 34 1.81 -7.99 1.78
CA ILE A 34 0.74 -7.08 1.32
C ILE A 34 -0.52 -7.37 2.12
N ILE A 35 -0.97 -6.40 2.90
CA ILE A 35 -2.10 -6.53 3.83
C ILE A 35 -3.09 -5.40 3.58
N PRO A 36 -4.00 -5.54 2.58
CA PRO A 36 -4.97 -4.53 2.19
C PRO A 36 -6.23 -4.57 3.07
N PRO A 37 -7.02 -3.46 3.09
CA PRO A 37 -8.28 -3.38 3.81
C PRO A 37 -9.44 -4.00 3.02
N TRP A 38 -10.62 -4.01 3.66
CA TRP A 38 -11.87 -4.51 3.09
C TRP A 38 -12.67 -3.47 2.31
N ASN A 39 -12.52 -2.19 2.61
CA ASN A 39 -13.40 -1.12 2.10
C ASN A 39 -13.15 -0.73 0.63
N PHE A 40 -11.94 -0.89 0.13
CA PHE A 40 -11.57 -0.80 -1.28
C PHE A 40 -10.78 -2.04 -1.70
N PRO A 41 -11.42 -3.21 -1.67
CA PRO A 41 -10.73 -4.50 -1.62
C PRO A 41 -9.96 -4.84 -2.91
N LEU A 42 -10.37 -4.30 -4.05
CA LEU A 42 -9.63 -4.47 -5.31
C LEU A 42 -8.60 -3.36 -5.51
N ALA A 43 -9.02 -2.09 -5.41
CA ALA A 43 -8.18 -0.97 -5.81
C ALA A 43 -6.91 -0.85 -4.97
N ILE A 44 -7.04 -0.91 -3.64
CA ILE A 44 -5.88 -0.79 -2.74
C ILE A 44 -5.00 -2.03 -2.85
N MET A 45 -5.58 -3.22 -2.85
CA MET A 45 -4.86 -4.47 -3.02
C MET A 45 -4.05 -4.51 -4.32
N ALA A 46 -4.68 -4.19 -5.44
CA ALA A 46 -4.02 -4.17 -6.75
C ALA A 46 -2.91 -3.12 -6.78
N GLY A 47 -3.16 -1.91 -6.27
CA GLY A 47 -2.17 -0.83 -6.21
C GLY A 47 -0.92 -1.23 -5.42
N MET A 48 -1.08 -1.76 -4.21
CA MET A 48 0.03 -2.19 -3.35
C MET A 48 0.81 -3.36 -3.97
N THR A 49 0.09 -4.36 -4.51
CA THR A 49 0.69 -5.55 -5.12
C THR A 49 1.47 -5.20 -6.37
N THR A 50 0.87 -4.46 -7.29
CA THR A 50 1.51 -4.11 -8.57
C THR A 50 2.67 -3.15 -8.40
N ALA A 51 2.62 -2.23 -7.44
CA ALA A 51 3.74 -1.35 -7.10
C ALA A 51 4.96 -2.15 -6.60
N ALA A 52 4.73 -3.18 -5.78
CA ALA A 52 5.79 -4.06 -5.31
C ALA A 52 6.39 -4.90 -6.46
N VAL A 53 5.53 -5.49 -7.29
CA VAL A 53 5.94 -6.37 -8.38
C VAL A 53 6.69 -5.61 -9.48
N VAL A 54 6.24 -4.41 -9.88
CA VAL A 54 6.92 -3.62 -10.91
C VAL A 54 8.32 -3.16 -10.48
N ALA A 55 8.55 -3.07 -9.16
CA ALA A 55 9.86 -2.81 -8.58
C ALA A 55 10.74 -4.07 -8.42
N GLY A 56 10.34 -5.20 -9.02
CA GLY A 56 11.08 -6.46 -9.04
C GLY A 56 10.95 -7.31 -7.77
N ASN A 57 10.01 -7.00 -6.89
CA ASN A 57 9.81 -7.76 -5.65
C ASN A 57 8.82 -8.92 -5.84
N THR A 58 8.91 -9.89 -4.95
CA THR A 58 7.87 -10.91 -4.77
C THR A 58 7.02 -10.60 -3.55
N VAL A 59 5.78 -11.05 -3.54
CA VAL A 59 4.85 -10.70 -2.45
C VAL A 59 4.05 -11.91 -1.95
N VAL A 60 3.73 -11.87 -0.66
CA VAL A 60 2.68 -12.66 -0.06
C VAL A 60 1.50 -11.73 0.18
N LEU A 61 0.39 -12.00 -0.49
CA LEU A 61 -0.83 -11.19 -0.44
C LEU A 61 -1.84 -11.86 0.49
N LYS A 62 -2.21 -11.17 1.57
CA LYS A 62 -3.28 -11.58 2.49
C LYS A 62 -4.38 -10.52 2.52
N PRO A 63 -5.48 -10.72 1.82
CA PRO A 63 -6.62 -9.80 1.87
C PRO A 63 -7.26 -9.76 3.25
N SER A 64 -8.15 -8.78 3.46
CA SER A 64 -9.04 -8.81 4.61
C SER A 64 -9.89 -10.08 4.60
N SER A 65 -10.20 -10.60 5.79
CA SER A 65 -11.11 -11.75 5.95
C SER A 65 -12.52 -11.46 5.43
N ASP A 66 -12.90 -10.18 5.34
CA ASP A 66 -14.22 -9.73 4.92
C ASP A 66 -14.36 -9.64 3.38
N SER A 67 -13.26 -9.75 2.64
CA SER A 67 -13.25 -9.59 1.19
C SER A 67 -12.26 -10.53 0.46
N PRO A 68 -12.23 -11.84 0.75
CA PRO A 68 -11.25 -12.75 0.16
C PRO A 68 -11.54 -13.07 -1.31
N THR A 69 -12.82 -13.07 -1.71
CA THR A 69 -13.24 -13.48 -3.06
C THR A 69 -12.67 -12.57 -4.15
N ILE A 70 -12.65 -11.26 -3.93
CA ILE A 70 -12.10 -10.34 -4.92
C ILE A 70 -10.58 -10.52 -5.08
N ALA A 71 -9.89 -10.93 -4.03
CA ALA A 71 -8.47 -11.25 -4.10
C ALA A 71 -8.22 -12.53 -4.91
N ALA A 72 -9.08 -13.55 -4.77
CA ALA A 72 -9.01 -14.74 -5.62
C ALA A 72 -9.22 -14.38 -7.09
N LYS A 73 -10.20 -13.51 -7.41
CA LYS A 73 -10.40 -13.00 -8.77
C LYS A 73 -9.23 -12.17 -9.30
N PHE A 74 -8.58 -11.42 -8.43
CA PHE A 74 -7.35 -10.71 -8.81
C PHE A 74 -6.22 -11.69 -9.15
N MET A 75 -6.10 -12.83 -8.45
CA MET A 75 -5.11 -13.85 -8.79
C MET A 75 -5.35 -14.48 -10.15
N GLU A 76 -6.62 -14.74 -10.53
CA GLU A 76 -6.95 -15.21 -11.89
C GLU A 76 -6.41 -14.21 -12.96
N ILE A 77 -6.61 -12.90 -12.74
CA ILE A 77 -6.10 -11.86 -13.63
C ILE A 77 -4.56 -11.85 -13.68
N VAL A 78 -3.92 -12.05 -12.53
CA VAL A 78 -2.44 -12.11 -12.43
C VAL A 78 -1.89 -13.30 -13.23
N GLU A 79 -2.55 -14.45 -13.16
CA GLU A 79 -2.20 -15.65 -13.92
C GLU A 79 -2.43 -15.45 -15.43
N GLU A 80 -3.59 -14.90 -15.83
CA GLU A 80 -3.89 -14.56 -17.24
C GLU A 80 -2.91 -13.54 -17.83
N ALA A 81 -2.43 -12.59 -16.99
CA ALA A 81 -1.40 -11.63 -17.39
C ALA A 81 -0.01 -12.24 -17.57
N GLY A 82 0.16 -13.52 -17.26
CA GLY A 82 1.40 -14.26 -17.46
C GLY A 82 2.51 -13.96 -16.47
N LEU A 83 2.17 -13.49 -15.26
CA LEU A 83 3.17 -13.35 -14.21
C LEU A 83 3.75 -14.73 -13.85
N PRO A 84 5.08 -14.85 -13.68
CA PRO A 84 5.69 -16.09 -13.29
C PRO A 84 5.16 -16.59 -11.92
N PRO A 85 4.98 -17.91 -11.75
CA PRO A 85 4.63 -18.49 -10.47
C PRO A 85 5.59 -18.06 -9.36
N GLY A 86 5.05 -17.76 -8.17
CA GLY A 86 5.84 -17.33 -7.01
C GLY A 86 6.11 -15.83 -6.93
N VAL A 87 5.77 -15.03 -7.96
CA VAL A 87 5.88 -13.56 -7.88
C VAL A 87 4.81 -13.00 -6.97
N VAL A 88 3.55 -13.41 -7.13
CA VAL A 88 2.45 -13.08 -6.23
C VAL A 88 1.91 -14.37 -5.62
N ASN A 89 1.93 -14.46 -4.29
CA ASN A 89 1.48 -15.62 -3.54
C ASN A 89 0.29 -15.23 -2.68
N PHE A 90 -0.88 -15.74 -3.00
CA PHE A 90 -2.11 -15.47 -2.27
C PHE A 90 -2.26 -16.41 -1.07
N ILE A 91 -2.60 -15.84 0.07
CA ILE A 91 -2.92 -16.59 1.29
C ILE A 91 -4.13 -15.97 1.98
N SER A 92 -5.15 -16.76 2.26
CA SER A 92 -6.25 -16.36 3.13
C SER A 92 -5.90 -16.62 4.60
N GLY A 93 -6.57 -15.93 5.51
CA GLY A 93 -6.38 -16.18 6.92
C GLY A 93 -6.76 -15.02 7.83
N SER A 94 -6.70 -15.30 9.12
CA SER A 94 -7.03 -14.36 10.19
C SER A 94 -5.87 -13.39 10.51
N ALA A 95 -6.03 -12.63 11.61
CA ALA A 95 -4.96 -11.79 12.16
C ALA A 95 -3.67 -12.57 12.46
N LYS A 96 -3.77 -13.85 12.89
CA LYS A 96 -2.60 -14.70 13.14
C LYS A 96 -1.76 -14.93 11.87
N THR A 97 -2.40 -15.06 10.72
CA THR A 97 -1.68 -15.19 9.45
C THR A 97 -0.95 -13.89 9.10
N GLY A 98 -1.62 -12.74 9.29
CA GLY A 98 -0.99 -11.43 9.13
C GLY A 98 0.21 -11.25 10.05
N GLU A 99 0.08 -11.62 11.31
CA GLU A 99 1.15 -11.57 12.31
C GLU A 99 2.36 -12.43 11.88
N ALA A 100 2.11 -13.65 11.43
CA ALA A 100 3.17 -14.55 10.93
C ALA A 100 3.91 -13.94 9.72
N MET A 101 3.22 -13.26 8.82
CA MET A 101 3.83 -12.56 7.69
C MET A 101 4.71 -11.39 8.17
N VAL A 102 4.22 -10.58 9.11
CA VAL A 102 4.93 -9.41 9.65
C VAL A 102 6.18 -9.83 10.40
N THR A 103 6.07 -10.86 11.23
CA THR A 103 7.17 -11.32 12.11
C THR A 103 8.18 -12.22 11.41
N HIS A 104 7.87 -12.76 10.24
CA HIS A 104 8.74 -13.69 9.53
C HIS A 104 10.12 -13.07 9.22
N PRO A 105 11.23 -13.73 9.52
CA PRO A 105 12.58 -13.15 9.35
C PRO A 105 12.93 -12.82 7.91
N LYS A 106 12.35 -13.49 6.92
CA LYS A 106 12.58 -13.23 5.49
C LYS A 106 11.69 -12.14 4.91
N THR A 107 10.70 -11.62 5.63
CA THR A 107 9.91 -10.46 5.18
C THR A 107 10.78 -9.22 5.17
N ARG A 108 10.91 -8.58 4.01
CA ARG A 108 11.74 -7.40 3.77
C ARG A 108 10.97 -6.09 3.98
N PHE A 109 9.72 -6.10 3.56
CA PHE A 109 8.84 -4.94 3.71
C PHE A 109 7.41 -5.38 3.93
N ILE A 110 6.66 -4.50 4.55
CA ILE A 110 5.22 -4.65 4.79
C ILE A 110 4.53 -3.45 4.16
N SER A 111 3.53 -3.70 3.33
CA SER A 111 2.62 -2.69 2.83
C SER A 111 1.23 -2.99 3.40
N PHE A 112 0.75 -2.09 4.22
CA PHE A 112 -0.49 -2.21 4.98
C PHE A 112 -1.38 -1.01 4.74
N THR A 113 -2.67 -1.25 4.61
CA THR A 113 -3.71 -0.22 4.72
C THR A 113 -4.84 -0.75 5.58
N GLY A 114 -5.23 0.00 6.61
CA GLY A 114 -6.28 -0.43 7.53
C GLY A 114 -6.42 0.46 8.76
N SER A 115 -6.77 -0.15 9.90
CA SER A 115 -6.98 0.59 11.14
C SER A 115 -5.67 1.09 11.77
N LYS A 116 -5.74 2.24 12.45
CA LYS A 116 -4.59 2.82 13.18
C LYS A 116 -3.98 1.82 14.17
N GLY A 117 -4.81 1.12 14.94
CA GLY A 117 -4.32 0.18 15.95
C GLY A 117 -3.50 -0.95 15.34
N VAL A 118 -3.96 -1.52 14.22
CA VAL A 118 -3.22 -2.57 13.50
C VAL A 118 -1.96 -2.00 12.84
N GLY A 119 -2.02 -0.82 12.25
CA GLY A 119 -0.84 -0.19 11.62
C GLY A 119 0.27 0.08 12.62
N LEU A 120 -0.05 0.60 13.80
CA LEU A 120 0.91 0.83 14.89
C LEU A 120 1.50 -0.48 15.40
N HIS A 121 0.67 -1.53 15.59
CA HIS A 121 1.13 -2.86 15.97
C HIS A 121 2.09 -3.47 14.94
N ILE A 122 1.76 -3.38 13.66
CA ILE A 122 2.64 -3.85 12.57
C ILE A 122 3.99 -3.14 12.62
N ASN A 123 3.98 -1.82 12.81
CA ASN A 123 5.22 -1.04 12.90
C ASN A 123 6.07 -1.45 14.10
N GLU A 124 5.46 -1.67 15.26
CA GLU A 124 6.14 -2.16 16.45
C GLU A 124 6.74 -3.55 16.23
N GLU A 125 5.97 -4.51 15.70
CA GLU A 125 6.42 -5.89 15.49
C GLU A 125 7.50 -5.97 14.39
N ALA A 126 7.40 -5.15 13.36
CA ALA A 126 8.41 -5.08 12.30
C ALA A 126 9.76 -4.53 12.79
N ALA A 127 9.75 -3.68 13.81
CA ALA A 127 10.97 -3.12 14.42
C ALA A 127 11.73 -4.13 15.29
N LYS A 128 11.06 -5.21 15.75
CA LYS A 128 11.69 -6.26 16.56
C LYS A 128 12.51 -7.19 15.68
N THR A 129 13.82 -7.24 15.88
CA THR A 129 14.70 -8.16 15.17
C THR A 129 14.39 -9.60 15.58
N ARG A 130 14.27 -10.49 14.60
CA ARG A 130 14.00 -11.92 14.79
C ARG A 130 15.24 -12.74 14.46
N GLU A 131 15.32 -13.94 15.03
CA GLU A 131 16.39 -14.88 14.72
C GLU A 131 16.42 -15.16 13.19
N GLY A 132 17.60 -15.11 12.59
CA GLY A 132 17.80 -15.28 11.15
C GLY A 132 17.43 -14.05 10.30
N GLN A 133 17.00 -12.94 10.89
CA GLN A 133 16.78 -11.68 10.19
C GLN A 133 18.10 -10.91 10.03
N ILE A 134 18.47 -10.61 8.79
CA ILE A 134 19.74 -9.94 8.45
C ILE A 134 19.55 -8.48 7.97
N TRP A 135 18.33 -7.94 8.05
CA TRP A 135 18.00 -6.59 7.58
C TRP A 135 16.93 -5.94 8.44
N ILE A 136 16.81 -4.64 8.34
CA ILE A 136 15.70 -3.87 8.91
C ILE A 136 14.50 -3.96 7.96
N LYS A 137 13.32 -4.34 8.46
CA LYS A 137 12.08 -4.35 7.68
C LYS A 137 11.60 -2.93 7.42
N ARG A 138 11.10 -2.69 6.22
CA ARG A 138 10.45 -1.42 5.86
C ARG A 138 8.95 -1.55 6.03
N VAL A 139 8.30 -0.53 6.57
CA VAL A 139 6.85 -0.48 6.74
C VAL A 139 6.30 0.73 6.02
N VAL A 140 5.32 0.48 5.15
CA VAL A 140 4.44 1.49 4.58
C VAL A 140 3.06 1.21 5.13
N ALA A 141 2.55 2.11 5.97
CA ALA A 141 1.27 1.94 6.66
C ALA A 141 0.37 3.14 6.40
N GLU A 142 -0.69 2.90 5.65
CA GLU A 142 -1.78 3.84 5.43
C GLU A 142 -2.94 3.51 6.37
N MET A 143 -3.47 4.53 7.05
CA MET A 143 -4.49 4.35 8.10
C MET A 143 -5.66 5.31 7.86
N GLY A 144 -6.50 5.52 8.88
CA GLY A 144 -7.61 6.45 8.80
C GLY A 144 -7.16 7.92 8.81
N GLY A 145 -8.04 8.78 8.32
CA GLY A 145 -7.83 10.22 8.25
C GLY A 145 -8.95 11.02 8.91
N LYS A 146 -8.73 12.32 9.04
CA LYS A 146 -9.69 13.36 9.43
C LYS A 146 -9.59 14.50 8.42
N ASP A 147 -10.01 14.23 7.19
CA ASP A 147 -9.82 15.13 6.07
C ASP A 147 -10.76 16.33 6.12
N ALA A 148 -10.35 17.43 5.52
CA ALA A 148 -11.09 18.67 5.49
C ALA A 148 -11.44 19.09 4.06
N ILE A 149 -12.60 19.72 3.89
CA ILE A 149 -12.92 20.52 2.73
C ILE A 149 -12.82 21.99 3.14
N VAL A 150 -12.09 22.75 2.36
CA VAL A 150 -11.98 24.20 2.51
C VAL A 150 -12.81 24.85 1.40
N VAL A 151 -13.76 25.69 1.76
CA VAL A 151 -14.57 26.48 0.82
C VAL A 151 -14.02 27.89 0.83
N ALA A 152 -13.50 28.32 -0.31
CA ALA A 152 -12.98 29.67 -0.47
C ALA A 152 -14.13 30.70 -0.60
N ASP A 153 -13.82 31.95 -0.34
CA ASP A 153 -14.78 33.07 -0.36
C ASP A 153 -15.31 33.40 -1.77
N ASP A 154 -14.64 32.94 -2.81
CA ASP A 154 -15.02 33.07 -4.21
C ASP A 154 -15.86 31.91 -4.76
N ALA A 155 -16.32 30.99 -3.90
CA ALA A 155 -17.15 29.86 -4.30
C ALA A 155 -18.51 30.36 -4.85
N ALA A 156 -18.71 30.21 -6.16
CA ALA A 156 -19.86 30.77 -6.86
C ALA A 156 -21.18 30.01 -6.65
N ASP A 157 -21.14 28.71 -6.33
CA ASP A 157 -22.29 27.83 -6.17
C ASP A 157 -22.22 27.05 -4.86
N LEU A 158 -22.86 27.61 -3.83
CA LEU A 158 -22.91 27.00 -2.50
C LEU A 158 -23.78 25.74 -2.43
N ASP A 159 -24.75 25.55 -3.30
CA ASP A 159 -25.57 24.35 -3.36
C ASP A 159 -24.76 23.16 -3.92
N ALA A 160 -23.96 23.42 -4.94
CA ALA A 160 -22.99 22.43 -5.43
C ALA A 160 -21.93 22.07 -4.38
N VAL A 161 -21.44 23.07 -3.64
CA VAL A 161 -20.52 22.85 -2.50
C VAL A 161 -21.17 21.97 -1.45
N ALA A 162 -22.38 22.28 -1.00
CA ALA A 162 -23.11 21.49 0.01
C ALA A 162 -23.30 20.03 -0.46
N THR A 163 -23.70 19.85 -1.71
CA THR A 163 -23.84 18.52 -2.33
C THR A 163 -22.50 17.75 -2.32
N GLY A 164 -21.42 18.40 -2.72
CA GLY A 164 -20.07 17.81 -2.70
C GLY A 164 -19.61 17.42 -1.29
N VAL A 165 -19.87 18.26 -0.29
CA VAL A 165 -19.56 17.98 1.11
C VAL A 165 -20.32 16.76 1.61
N VAL A 166 -21.63 16.67 1.34
CA VAL A 166 -22.45 15.50 1.72
C VAL A 166 -21.92 14.23 1.09
N GLN A 167 -21.59 14.24 -0.20
CA GLN A 167 -21.03 13.09 -0.89
C GLN A 167 -19.66 12.70 -0.33
N ALA A 168 -18.80 13.66 -0.04
CA ALA A 168 -17.47 13.41 0.49
C ALA A 168 -17.50 12.86 1.95
N ALA A 169 -18.43 13.36 2.76
CA ALA A 169 -18.55 12.97 4.16
C ALA A 169 -19.27 11.63 4.35
N PHE A 170 -20.36 11.40 3.60
CA PHE A 170 -21.29 10.29 3.84
C PHE A 170 -21.33 9.26 2.72
N GLY A 171 -20.71 9.53 1.57
CA GLY A 171 -20.58 8.55 0.50
C GLY A 171 -19.92 7.26 1.02
N PHE A 172 -20.48 6.09 0.66
CA PHE A 172 -20.08 4.79 1.22
C PHE A 172 -20.17 4.76 2.76
N GLN A 173 -21.16 5.46 3.34
CA GLN A 173 -21.38 5.56 4.80
C GLN A 173 -20.17 6.11 5.57
N GLY A 174 -19.34 6.93 4.93
CA GLY A 174 -18.13 7.48 5.53
C GLY A 174 -17.00 6.45 5.75
N GLN A 175 -17.12 5.24 5.20
CA GLN A 175 -16.14 4.16 5.37
C GLN A 175 -14.94 4.33 4.44
N LYS A 176 -14.37 5.52 4.42
CA LYS A 176 -13.22 5.91 3.61
C LYS A 176 -12.17 6.58 4.50
N CYS A 177 -10.90 6.26 4.26
CA CYS A 177 -9.79 6.97 4.90
C CYS A 177 -9.80 8.47 4.57
N SER A 178 -10.30 8.83 3.38
CA SER A 178 -10.41 10.19 2.82
C SER A 178 -11.78 10.84 3.00
N ALA A 179 -12.68 10.30 3.85
CA ALA A 179 -13.98 10.92 4.08
C ALA A 179 -13.83 12.29 4.75
N CYS A 180 -14.55 13.28 4.24
CA CYS A 180 -14.59 14.60 4.85
C CYS A 180 -15.17 14.51 6.27
N SER A 181 -14.46 15.03 7.25
CA SER A 181 -14.89 15.11 8.65
C SER A 181 -14.82 16.53 9.21
N ARG A 182 -14.34 17.48 8.43
CA ARG A 182 -14.29 18.90 8.78
C ARG A 182 -14.61 19.73 7.53
N LEU A 183 -15.54 20.65 7.70
CA LEU A 183 -15.85 21.69 6.71
C LEU A 183 -15.34 23.03 7.26
N ILE A 184 -14.54 23.72 6.48
CA ILE A 184 -14.00 25.05 6.80
C ILE A 184 -14.58 26.01 5.76
N VAL A 185 -15.30 27.03 6.23
CA VAL A 185 -15.98 28.05 5.43
C VAL A 185 -15.58 29.42 5.92
#